data_7b2c9f438e516301dab8b7ef0b46c28f
#
_entry.id   7b2c9f438e516301dab8b7ef0b46c28f
#
_cell.length_a   1.000
_cell.length_b   1.000
_cell.length_c   1.000
_cell.angle_alpha   90.00
_cell.angle_beta   90.00
_cell.angle_gamma   90.00
#
_symmetry.space_group_name_H-M   'P 1'
#
loop_
_entity.id
_entity.type
_entity.pdbx_description
1 polymer ?
#
loop_
_entity_poly.entity_id
_entity_poly.type
_entity_poly.pdbx_seq_one_letter_code
_entity_poly.pdbx_strand_id
1 'polypeptide(L)'
;DVAPSRGLGDVYKRQLEYRPLIGVLTDRVHTPRAIAKRMMEYHLDRDYTMWVAEHLGNPKKEKIYKIYSIEEISEMSFTNPNCVLLMKAPNCALQRPALGIPDTKFILLNDRTKMITKAPIRVIDLSLLELHNSRYFWDIGACTGSVSIEARRQYPHLDIQAFEVRKECENIIRANTRLHSAPGIDLRIGNFLNLSIEKNTIVDAVFIGGHGGKLKEIIRKVASHLNSLNGKIVFNSVSEESSKLFREAVAENGLKLHSEINITLDSNNPITILCATGKNYV
;
A
#
# COMPACT_ATOMS: atom_id res chain seq x y z
N ASP A 1 4.98 22.33 -12.34
CA ASP A 1 3.71 21.57 -12.23
C ASP A 1 3.57 21.08 -10.80
N VAL A 2 2.80 21.81 -10.01
CA VAL A 2 2.43 21.41 -8.66
C VAL A 2 1.29 20.42 -8.81
N ALA A 3 1.59 19.14 -8.69
CA ALA A 3 0.54 18.12 -8.55
C ALA A 3 -0.40 18.52 -7.40
N PRO A 4 -1.74 18.44 -7.58
CA PRO A 4 -2.68 18.76 -6.53
C PRO A 4 -2.34 17.88 -5.32
N SER A 5 -2.26 18.50 -4.16
CA SER A 5 -1.85 17.94 -2.88
C SER A 5 -2.74 16.74 -2.48
N ARG A 6 -2.45 15.58 -3.01
CA ARG A 6 -2.65 14.34 -2.27
C ARG A 6 -1.67 14.47 -1.10
N GLY A 7 -2.21 14.73 0.08
CA GLY A 7 -1.50 15.27 1.23
C GLY A 7 -0.01 14.90 1.29
N LEU A 8 0.85 15.90 1.39
CA LEU A 8 2.30 15.77 1.55
C LEU A 8 2.71 14.63 2.50
N GLY A 9 1.83 14.25 3.42
CA GLY A 9 1.98 13.10 4.30
C GLY A 9 2.24 11.76 3.63
N ASP A 10 1.73 11.49 2.43
CA ASP A 10 1.90 10.18 1.78
C ASP A 10 3.21 10.08 0.97
N VAL A 11 3.70 11.20 0.44
CA VAL A 11 4.99 11.24 -0.26
C VAL A 11 6.16 11.05 0.72
N TYR A 12 6.11 11.66 1.89
CA TYR A 12 7.12 11.49 2.95
C TYR A 12 7.23 10.05 3.43
N LYS A 13 6.12 9.37 3.57
CA LYS A 13 6.07 7.99 4.07
C LYS A 13 6.81 7.01 3.17
N ARG A 14 6.79 7.23 1.85
CA ARG A 14 7.49 6.38 0.88
C ARG A 14 8.99 6.62 0.87
N GLN A 15 9.44 7.83 1.23
CA GLN A 15 10.85 8.19 1.24
C GLN A 15 11.57 7.74 2.52
N LEU A 16 10.84 7.68 3.65
CA LEU A 16 11.42 7.39 4.96
C LEU A 16 12.12 6.04 5.04
N GLU A 17 11.56 4.98 4.44
CA GLU A 17 12.08 3.62 4.64
C GLU A 17 13.46 3.38 4.01
N TYR A 18 13.83 4.10 2.95
CA TYR A 18 15.00 3.79 2.12
C TYR A 18 16.03 4.91 2.01
N ARG A 19 15.75 6.09 2.58
CA ARG A 19 16.67 7.23 2.49
C ARG A 19 17.37 7.48 3.82
N PRO A 20 18.71 7.56 3.83
CA PRO A 20 19.43 7.86 5.05
C PRO A 20 19.23 9.31 5.52
N LEU A 21 18.84 10.18 4.60
CA LEU A 21 18.68 11.60 4.85
C LEU A 21 17.48 12.13 4.05
N ILE A 22 16.57 12.87 4.73
CA ILE A 22 15.36 13.44 4.13
C ILE A 22 15.16 14.85 4.63
N GLY A 23 15.12 15.82 3.71
CA GLY A 23 14.71 17.19 3.99
C GLY A 23 13.21 17.37 3.74
N VAL A 24 12.53 17.99 4.69
CA VAL A 24 11.08 18.23 4.64
C VAL A 24 10.80 19.71 4.80
N LEU A 25 10.21 20.32 3.77
CA LEU A 25 9.61 21.65 3.91
C LEU A 25 8.26 21.52 4.61
N THR A 26 8.06 22.35 5.61
CA THR A 26 6.87 22.34 6.44
C THR A 26 5.88 23.43 6.04
N ASP A 27 4.64 23.25 6.45
CA ASP A 27 3.57 24.23 6.27
C ASP A 27 2.72 24.33 7.56
N ARG A 28 1.58 25.00 7.49
CA ARG A 28 0.70 25.20 8.65
C ARG A 28 0.02 23.92 9.14
N VAL A 29 -0.09 22.90 8.29
CA VAL A 29 -0.70 21.60 8.59
C VAL A 29 0.38 20.55 8.89
N HIS A 30 1.41 20.50 8.02
CA HIS A 30 2.52 19.55 8.11
C HIS A 30 3.67 20.18 8.93
N THR A 31 3.38 20.44 10.21
CA THR A 31 4.34 20.98 11.16
C THR A 31 5.35 19.91 11.61
N PRO A 32 6.51 20.28 12.17
CA PRO A 32 7.45 19.32 12.77
C PRO A 32 6.78 18.39 13.79
N ARG A 33 5.90 18.95 14.64
CA ARG A 33 5.09 18.20 15.60
C ARG A 33 4.18 17.17 14.92
N ALA A 34 3.49 17.55 13.85
CA ALA A 34 2.60 16.64 13.10
C ALA A 34 3.38 15.51 12.44
N ILE A 35 4.57 15.82 11.89
CA ILE A 35 5.48 14.83 11.30
C ILE A 35 5.94 13.84 12.38
N ALA A 36 6.41 14.33 13.54
CA ALA A 36 6.84 13.49 14.65
C ALA A 36 5.73 12.53 15.12
N LYS A 37 4.52 13.04 15.38
CA LYS A 37 3.36 12.21 15.75
C LYS A 37 3.07 11.13 14.69
N ARG A 38 3.15 11.48 13.43
CA ARG A 38 2.92 10.55 12.35
C ARG A 38 4.00 9.46 12.25
N MET A 39 5.25 9.78 12.52
CA MET A 39 6.34 8.80 12.59
C MET A 39 6.10 7.81 13.74
N MET A 40 5.68 8.27 14.90
CA MET A 40 5.36 7.41 16.04
C MET A 40 4.19 6.47 15.75
N GLU A 41 3.14 6.94 15.06
CA GLU A 41 2.00 6.10 14.67
C GLU A 41 2.41 4.88 13.81
N TYR A 42 3.50 4.98 13.08
CA TYR A 42 4.01 3.91 12.21
C TYR A 42 5.29 3.28 12.74
N HIS A 43 5.65 3.53 14.00
CA HIS A 43 6.85 2.99 14.66
C HIS A 43 8.16 3.29 13.90
N LEU A 44 8.23 4.45 13.23
CA LEU A 44 9.41 4.92 12.49
C LEU A 44 10.29 5.85 13.35
N ASP A 45 9.83 6.21 14.54
CA ASP A 45 10.50 7.10 15.49
C ASP A 45 11.84 6.56 16.00
N ARG A 46 12.00 5.24 16.06
CA ARG A 46 13.22 4.57 16.51
C ARG A 46 14.35 4.56 15.50
N ASP A 47 14.00 4.73 14.23
CA ASP A 47 14.93 4.57 13.11
C ASP A 47 15.58 5.89 12.69
N TYR A 48 15.07 7.03 13.20
CA TYR A 48 15.48 8.36 12.76
C TYR A 48 15.75 9.30 13.92
N THR A 49 16.72 10.20 13.72
CA THR A 49 16.85 11.44 14.45
C THR A 49 16.22 12.57 13.66
N MET A 50 15.68 13.56 14.33
CA MET A 50 14.99 14.69 13.72
C MET A 50 15.67 16.00 14.12
N TRP A 51 15.99 16.80 13.13
CA TRP A 51 16.44 18.17 13.32
C TRP A 51 15.36 19.10 12.82
N VAL A 52 15.14 20.16 13.55
CA VAL A 52 14.22 21.24 13.16
C VAL A 52 15.00 22.53 13.05
N ALA A 53 14.85 23.21 11.93
CA ALA A 53 15.47 24.52 11.72
C ALA A 53 14.39 25.58 11.49
N GLU A 54 14.45 26.66 12.26
CA GLU A 54 13.58 27.83 12.16
C GLU A 54 14.32 28.99 11.51
N HIS A 55 13.65 29.74 10.67
CA HIS A 55 14.14 30.99 10.07
C HIS A 55 15.53 30.90 9.44
N LEU A 56 15.86 29.80 8.77
CA LEU A 56 17.17 29.62 8.12
C LEU A 56 17.52 30.79 7.21
N GLY A 57 18.77 31.26 7.33
CA GLY A 57 19.28 32.40 6.60
C GLY A 57 18.95 33.77 7.24
N ASN A 58 18.28 33.80 8.39
CA ASN A 58 18.08 35.03 9.17
C ASN A 58 18.97 35.01 10.43
N PRO A 59 20.14 35.69 10.44
CA PRO A 59 21.10 35.60 11.52
C PRO A 59 20.57 36.00 12.91
N LYS A 60 19.48 36.78 12.96
CA LYS A 60 18.87 37.24 14.23
C LYS A 60 17.79 36.30 14.76
N LYS A 61 17.23 35.41 13.88
CA LYS A 61 16.09 34.58 14.25
C LYS A 61 16.35 33.08 14.03
N GLU A 62 17.43 32.76 13.31
CA GLU A 62 17.78 31.37 13.02
C GLU A 62 17.99 30.55 14.30
N LYS A 63 17.34 29.40 14.37
CA LYS A 63 17.52 28.41 15.43
C LYS A 63 17.52 27.03 14.84
N ILE A 64 18.45 26.20 15.30
CA ILE A 64 18.55 24.80 14.90
C ILE A 64 18.42 23.93 16.15
N TYR A 65 17.42 23.07 16.13
CA TYR A 65 17.15 22.08 17.18
C TYR A 65 17.61 20.72 16.69
N LYS A 66 18.62 20.18 17.36
CA LYS A 66 19.06 18.79 17.17
C LYS A 66 18.44 17.96 18.28
N ILE A 67 17.39 17.25 17.94
CA ILE A 67 16.62 16.48 18.90
C ILE A 67 16.71 14.99 18.50
N TYR A 68 17.15 14.18 19.44
CA TYR A 68 17.33 12.75 19.23
C TYR A 68 16.05 11.94 19.44
N SER A 69 15.14 12.45 20.28
CA SER A 69 13.85 11.82 20.53
C SER A 69 12.75 12.48 19.69
N ILE A 70 12.13 11.72 18.81
CA ILE A 70 10.98 12.17 18.01
C ILE A 70 9.77 12.40 18.92
N GLU A 71 9.68 11.70 20.04
CA GLU A 71 8.65 11.89 21.05
C GLU A 71 8.71 13.32 21.64
N GLU A 72 9.90 13.82 21.99
CA GLU A 72 10.06 15.20 22.47
C GLU A 72 9.55 16.21 21.46
N ILE A 73 9.86 16.06 20.17
CA ILE A 73 9.38 16.94 19.10
C ILE A 73 7.85 16.91 19.00
N SER A 74 7.23 15.77 19.26
CA SER A 74 5.78 15.64 19.23
C SER A 74 5.05 16.54 20.22
N GLU A 75 5.76 17.02 21.25
CA GLU A 75 5.22 17.92 22.29
C GLU A 75 5.70 19.38 22.14
N MET A 76 6.70 19.63 21.29
CA MET A 76 7.25 20.97 21.07
C MET A 76 6.43 21.77 20.06
N SER A 77 6.58 23.09 20.12
CA SER A 77 6.05 24.04 19.14
C SER A 77 7.19 24.81 18.48
N PHE A 78 7.07 25.04 17.18
CA PHE A 78 8.09 25.67 16.35
C PHE A 78 7.52 26.88 15.62
N THR A 79 8.35 27.90 15.41
CA THR A 79 7.98 29.12 14.69
C THR A 79 8.18 28.95 13.18
N ASN A 80 7.37 29.63 12.39
CA ASN A 80 7.49 29.62 10.93
C ASN A 80 8.34 30.80 10.43
N PRO A 81 9.05 30.66 9.30
CA PRO A 81 9.21 29.43 8.50
C PRO A 81 10.14 28.42 9.19
N ASN A 82 9.84 27.15 9.04
CA ASN A 82 10.72 26.09 9.52
C ASN A 82 10.84 24.96 8.50
N CYS A 83 11.81 24.08 8.71
CA CYS A 83 11.98 22.86 7.95
C CYS A 83 12.50 21.74 8.87
N VAL A 84 12.36 20.51 8.42
CA VAL A 84 12.77 19.30 9.13
C VAL A 84 13.81 18.55 8.33
N LEU A 85 14.83 18.05 9.04
CA LEU A 85 15.79 17.09 8.49
C LEU A 85 15.69 15.81 9.31
N LEU A 86 15.36 14.70 8.61
CA LEU A 86 15.32 13.37 9.19
C LEU A 86 16.58 12.62 8.79
N MET A 87 17.31 12.12 9.77
CA MET A 87 18.54 11.36 9.55
C MET A 87 18.37 9.96 10.12
N LYS A 88 18.58 8.94 9.30
CA LYS A 88 18.50 7.56 9.75
C LYS A 88 19.60 7.26 10.75
N ALA A 89 19.27 6.57 11.84
CA ALA A 89 20.23 6.20 12.86
C ALA A 89 21.33 5.28 12.25
N PRO A 90 22.62 5.51 12.58
CA PRO A 90 23.74 4.79 11.96
C PRO A 90 23.65 3.27 12.09
N ASN A 91 23.06 2.78 13.18
CA ASN A 91 22.94 1.36 13.48
C ASN A 91 21.61 0.74 13.01
N CYS A 92 20.77 1.54 12.37
CA CYS A 92 19.54 1.02 11.78
C CYS A 92 19.88 0.42 10.42
N ALA A 93 20.17 -0.89 10.41
CA ALA A 93 20.36 -1.61 9.17
C ALA A 93 19.13 -1.44 8.29
N LEU A 94 19.34 -1.24 6.99
CA LEU A 94 18.28 -1.32 5.98
C LEU A 94 17.81 -2.80 5.92
N GLN A 95 17.17 -3.25 6.98
CA GLN A 95 16.56 -4.58 6.98
C GLN A 95 15.35 -4.53 6.05
N ARG A 96 15.48 -5.17 4.90
CA ARG A 96 14.30 -5.45 4.09
C ARG A 96 13.37 -6.32 4.94
N PRO A 97 12.10 -5.96 5.06
CA PRO A 97 11.15 -6.79 5.80
C PRO A 97 11.10 -8.17 5.16
N ALA A 98 10.99 -9.21 5.98
CA ALA A 98 10.79 -10.56 5.46
C ALA A 98 9.48 -10.61 4.66
N LEU A 99 9.51 -11.33 3.54
CA LEU A 99 8.32 -11.63 2.74
C LEU A 99 7.53 -12.75 3.44
N GLY A 100 6.20 -12.69 3.38
CA GLY A 100 5.32 -13.69 3.99
C GLY A 100 5.04 -13.40 5.48
N ILE A 101 4.53 -12.21 5.78
CA ILE A 101 4.10 -11.88 7.16
C ILE A 101 3.10 -12.93 7.65
N PRO A 102 3.34 -13.59 8.81
CA PRO A 102 2.43 -14.59 9.35
C PRO A 102 1.00 -14.06 9.55
N ASP A 103 -0.01 -14.83 9.18
CA ASP A 103 -1.42 -14.42 9.28
C ASP A 103 -1.81 -14.03 10.73
N THR A 104 -1.18 -14.67 11.72
CA THR A 104 -1.39 -14.39 13.14
C THR A 104 -0.90 -13.02 13.60
N LYS A 105 -0.17 -12.30 12.74
CA LYS A 105 0.31 -10.94 12.99
C LYS A 105 -0.67 -9.87 12.50
N PHE A 106 -1.78 -10.26 11.88
CA PHE A 106 -2.82 -9.34 11.42
C PHE A 106 -4.03 -9.35 12.35
N ILE A 107 -4.61 -8.18 12.54
CA ILE A 107 -5.93 -8.03 13.15
C ILE A 107 -6.96 -8.49 12.11
N LEU A 108 -7.80 -9.45 12.50
CA LEU A 108 -8.78 -10.06 11.62
C LEU A 108 -10.17 -9.46 11.82
N LEU A 109 -11.01 -9.55 10.80
CA LEU A 109 -12.42 -9.17 10.90
C LEU A 109 -13.16 -10.23 11.72
N ASN A 110 -13.59 -9.89 12.96
CA ASN A 110 -14.32 -10.77 13.86
C ASN A 110 -13.62 -12.16 14.01
N ASP A 111 -12.29 -12.15 14.12
CA ASP A 111 -11.43 -13.36 14.25
C ASP A 111 -11.60 -14.39 13.13
N ARG A 112 -12.12 -13.95 11.97
CA ARG A 112 -12.36 -14.82 10.82
C ARG A 112 -11.07 -15.13 10.05
N THR A 113 -10.40 -16.18 10.44
CA THR A 113 -9.12 -16.64 9.83
C THR A 113 -9.24 -17.00 8.34
N LYS A 114 -10.45 -17.27 7.83
CA LYS A 114 -10.70 -17.57 6.41
C LYS A 114 -10.84 -16.33 5.53
N MET A 115 -10.84 -15.12 6.12
CA MET A 115 -11.02 -13.87 5.38
C MET A 115 -9.71 -13.11 5.15
N ILE A 116 -8.57 -13.74 5.36
CA ILE A 116 -7.26 -13.23 5.00
C ILE A 116 -6.64 -14.11 3.93
N THR A 117 -6.02 -13.53 2.92
CA THR A 117 -5.18 -14.25 1.97
C THR A 117 -3.99 -14.84 2.73
N LYS A 118 -3.87 -16.16 2.74
CA LYS A 118 -2.86 -16.90 3.51
C LYS A 118 -1.44 -16.49 3.10
N ALA A 119 -0.51 -16.44 4.06
CA ALA A 119 0.84 -15.95 3.79
C ALA A 119 1.53 -16.64 2.59
N PRO A 120 1.51 -17.98 2.42
CA PRO A 120 2.10 -18.61 1.23
C PRO A 120 1.41 -18.20 -0.08
N ILE A 121 0.07 -18.08 -0.08
CA ILE A 121 -0.70 -17.65 -1.25
C ILE A 121 -0.37 -16.20 -1.58
N ARG A 122 -0.35 -15.32 -0.59
CA ARG A 122 -0.01 -13.89 -0.73
C ARG A 122 1.37 -13.68 -1.36
N VAL A 123 2.36 -14.50 -0.98
CA VAL A 123 3.70 -14.47 -1.58
C VAL A 123 3.66 -14.81 -3.06
N ILE A 124 2.91 -15.84 -3.44
CA ILE A 124 2.74 -16.25 -4.84
C ILE A 124 2.01 -15.16 -5.62
N ASP A 125 0.92 -14.60 -5.07
CA ASP A 125 0.17 -13.50 -5.68
C ASP A 125 1.08 -12.32 -6.02
N LEU A 126 1.90 -11.89 -5.07
CA LEU A 126 2.83 -10.77 -5.25
C LEU A 126 3.92 -11.09 -6.28
N SER A 127 4.37 -12.34 -6.33
CA SER A 127 5.32 -12.80 -7.34
C SER A 127 4.74 -12.73 -8.76
N LEU A 128 3.48 -13.18 -8.94
CA LEU A 128 2.79 -13.15 -10.22
C LEU A 128 2.46 -11.73 -10.69
N LEU A 129 2.23 -10.80 -9.76
CA LEU A 129 1.96 -9.39 -10.05
C LEU A 129 3.19 -8.61 -10.54
N GLU A 130 4.42 -9.15 -10.38
CA GLU A 130 5.69 -8.50 -10.78
C GLU A 130 5.81 -7.03 -10.35
N LEU A 131 5.49 -6.76 -9.12
CA LEU A 131 5.35 -5.41 -8.56
C LEU A 131 6.63 -4.56 -8.63
N HIS A 132 7.79 -5.17 -8.84
CA HIS A 132 9.06 -4.46 -9.02
C HIS A 132 9.09 -3.56 -10.27
N ASN A 133 8.31 -3.90 -11.30
CA ASN A 133 8.16 -3.15 -12.55
C ASN A 133 6.89 -2.28 -12.59
N SER A 134 6.08 -2.33 -11.53
CA SER A 134 4.80 -1.61 -11.43
C SER A 134 4.97 -0.28 -10.72
N ARG A 135 4.11 0.68 -11.06
CA ARG A 135 3.96 1.93 -10.32
C ARG A 135 2.63 1.99 -9.58
N TYR A 136 1.56 1.57 -10.23
CA TYR A 136 0.20 1.65 -9.70
C TYR A 136 -0.34 0.26 -9.41
N PHE A 137 -0.71 0.03 -8.15
CA PHE A 137 -1.26 -1.23 -7.69
C PHE A 137 -2.64 -1.05 -7.06
N TRP A 138 -3.61 -1.87 -7.47
CA TRP A 138 -4.95 -1.93 -6.87
C TRP A 138 -5.17 -3.26 -6.16
N ASP A 139 -5.64 -3.17 -4.92
CA ASP A 139 -6.06 -4.30 -4.08
C ASP A 139 -7.59 -4.22 -3.91
N ILE A 140 -8.33 -5.04 -4.63
CA ILE A 140 -9.80 -5.03 -4.66
C ILE A 140 -10.34 -6.12 -3.74
N GLY A 141 -11.11 -5.72 -2.72
CA GLY A 141 -11.56 -6.59 -1.64
C GLY A 141 -10.48 -6.80 -0.57
N ALA A 142 -9.87 -5.70 -0.16
CA ALA A 142 -8.67 -5.69 0.70
C ALA A 142 -8.87 -6.33 2.08
N CYS A 143 -10.08 -6.33 2.63
CA CYS A 143 -10.48 -6.94 3.90
C CYS A 143 -9.59 -6.54 5.11
N THR A 144 -8.50 -7.27 5.36
CA THR A 144 -7.52 -6.98 6.42
C THR A 144 -6.40 -6.05 5.94
N GLY A 145 -6.30 -5.79 4.64
CA GLY A 145 -5.21 -5.05 4.00
C GLY A 145 -3.92 -5.86 3.84
N SER A 146 -3.94 -7.16 4.08
CA SER A 146 -2.72 -7.98 4.14
C SER A 146 -1.91 -7.97 2.85
N VAL A 147 -2.56 -8.02 1.69
CA VAL A 147 -1.89 -7.97 0.38
C VAL A 147 -1.28 -6.59 0.13
N SER A 148 -2.06 -5.53 0.34
CA SER A 148 -1.58 -4.14 0.26
C SER A 148 -0.40 -3.86 1.18
N ILE A 149 -0.45 -4.36 2.42
CA ILE A 149 0.60 -4.18 3.44
C ILE A 149 1.88 -4.92 3.03
N GLU A 150 1.76 -6.17 2.62
CA GLU A 150 2.90 -6.95 2.13
C GLU A 150 3.53 -6.27 0.90
N ALA A 151 2.71 -5.85 -0.08
CA ALA A 151 3.14 -5.11 -1.26
C ALA A 151 3.87 -3.81 -0.88
N ARG A 152 3.32 -3.01 0.06
CA ARG A 152 3.93 -1.77 0.53
C ARG A 152 5.30 -2.01 1.15
N ARG A 153 5.44 -3.04 1.97
CA ARG A 153 6.69 -3.34 2.67
C ARG A 153 7.80 -3.82 1.73
N GLN A 154 7.43 -4.57 0.68
CA GLN A 154 8.39 -5.10 -0.29
C GLN A 154 8.72 -4.09 -1.40
N TYR A 155 7.74 -3.26 -1.80
CA TYR A 155 7.79 -2.36 -2.95
C TYR A 155 7.35 -0.94 -2.57
N PRO A 156 8.18 -0.18 -1.87
CA PRO A 156 7.81 1.15 -1.34
C PRO A 156 7.55 2.21 -2.41
N HIS A 157 8.03 1.98 -3.64
CA HIS A 157 7.81 2.87 -4.78
C HIS A 157 6.37 2.85 -5.31
N LEU A 158 5.58 1.84 -4.93
CA LEU A 158 4.22 1.68 -5.45
C LEU A 158 3.26 2.78 -4.99
N ASP A 159 2.36 3.17 -5.86
CA ASP A 159 1.12 3.86 -5.56
C ASP A 159 0.01 2.84 -5.35
N ILE A 160 -0.32 2.56 -4.09
CA ILE A 160 -1.27 1.50 -3.72
C ILE A 160 -2.63 2.11 -3.40
N GLN A 161 -3.68 1.61 -4.08
CA GLN A 161 -5.07 1.87 -3.74
C GLN A 161 -5.73 0.58 -3.28
N ALA A 162 -6.26 0.57 -2.06
CA ALA A 162 -6.98 -0.56 -1.49
C ALA A 162 -8.48 -0.24 -1.46
N PHE A 163 -9.29 -1.12 -2.05
CA PHE A 163 -10.73 -0.97 -2.13
C PHE A 163 -11.42 -2.02 -1.26
N GLU A 164 -12.32 -1.59 -0.40
CA GLU A 164 -13.09 -2.49 0.46
C GLU A 164 -14.52 -1.98 0.61
N VAL A 165 -15.49 -2.88 0.42
CA VAL A 165 -16.90 -2.51 0.47
C VAL A 165 -17.44 -2.41 1.91
N ARG A 166 -16.85 -3.16 2.83
CA ARG A 166 -17.28 -3.25 4.23
C ARG A 166 -16.66 -2.14 5.06
N LYS A 167 -17.50 -1.29 5.62
CA LYS A 167 -17.07 -0.15 6.44
C LYS A 167 -16.35 -0.59 7.71
N GLU A 168 -16.74 -1.71 8.29
CA GLU A 168 -16.07 -2.29 9.47
C GLU A 168 -14.62 -2.68 9.25
N CYS A 169 -14.22 -2.94 8.00
CA CYS A 169 -12.83 -3.22 7.66
C CYS A 169 -11.93 -1.98 7.67
N GLU A 170 -12.48 -0.76 7.62
CA GLU A 170 -11.69 0.48 7.58
C GLU A 170 -10.72 0.57 8.78
N ASN A 171 -11.23 0.43 9.98
CA ASN A 171 -10.43 0.51 11.20
C ASN A 171 -9.40 -0.62 11.27
N ILE A 172 -9.76 -1.81 10.80
CA ILE A 172 -8.88 -2.99 10.78
C ILE A 172 -7.70 -2.74 9.82
N ILE A 173 -7.97 -2.29 8.58
CA ILE A 173 -6.92 -1.99 7.61
C ILE A 173 -5.99 -0.90 8.14
N ARG A 174 -6.56 0.20 8.69
CA ARG A 174 -5.76 1.30 9.27
C ARG A 174 -4.93 0.84 10.46
N ALA A 175 -5.45 -0.02 11.32
CA ALA A 175 -4.70 -0.59 12.45
C ALA A 175 -3.57 -1.50 11.95
N ASN A 176 -3.85 -2.39 10.99
CA ASN A 176 -2.84 -3.26 10.41
C ASN A 176 -1.75 -2.48 9.67
N THR A 177 -2.09 -1.40 8.94
CA THR A 177 -1.08 -0.56 8.27
C THR A 177 -0.12 0.10 9.26
N ARG A 178 -0.61 0.51 10.43
CA ARG A 178 0.23 1.04 11.52
C ARG A 178 1.08 -0.06 12.16
N LEU A 179 0.44 -1.17 12.53
CA LEU A 179 1.10 -2.32 13.16
C LEU A 179 2.29 -2.83 12.35
N HIS A 180 2.16 -2.83 11.03
CA HIS A 180 3.19 -3.32 10.12
C HIS A 180 4.05 -2.21 9.50
N SER A 181 3.98 -0.98 9.99
CA SER A 181 4.76 0.16 9.45
C SER A 181 4.63 0.29 7.93
N ALA A 182 3.39 0.14 7.40
CA ALA A 182 3.07 0.17 5.97
C ALA A 182 2.28 1.44 5.58
N PRO A 183 2.92 2.63 5.63
CA PRO A 183 2.25 3.89 5.31
C PRO A 183 1.98 4.07 3.80
N GLY A 184 1.09 5.02 3.45
CA GLY A 184 0.88 5.44 2.06
C GLY A 184 0.00 4.50 1.24
N ILE A 185 -0.87 3.70 1.88
CA ILE A 185 -1.94 2.96 1.21
C ILE A 185 -3.18 3.86 1.17
N ASP A 186 -3.66 4.20 -0.03
CA ASP A 186 -4.89 4.97 -0.26
C ASP A 186 -6.10 4.04 -0.11
N LEU A 187 -6.71 4.05 1.07
CA LEU A 187 -7.86 3.21 1.39
C LEU A 187 -9.17 3.87 0.94
N ARG A 188 -9.92 3.19 0.09
CA ARG A 188 -11.22 3.63 -0.42
C ARG A 188 -12.31 2.66 0.02
N ILE A 189 -13.15 3.12 0.94
CA ILE A 189 -14.29 2.34 1.42
C ILE A 189 -15.50 2.59 0.53
N GLY A 190 -16.08 1.51 0.01
CA GLY A 190 -17.26 1.52 -0.85
C GLY A 190 -17.21 0.43 -1.92
N ASN A 191 -18.32 0.30 -2.65
CA ASN A 191 -18.36 -0.64 -3.77
C ASN A 191 -17.45 -0.14 -4.90
N PHE A 192 -16.42 -0.92 -5.23
CA PHE A 192 -15.45 -0.62 -6.29
C PHE A 192 -16.11 -0.20 -7.61
N LEU A 193 -17.23 -0.84 -7.98
CA LEU A 193 -17.93 -0.54 -9.22
C LEU A 193 -18.53 0.86 -9.25
N ASN A 194 -18.90 1.40 -8.07
CA ASN A 194 -19.52 2.71 -7.93
C ASN A 194 -18.53 3.83 -7.63
N LEU A 195 -17.31 3.48 -7.24
CA LEU A 195 -16.27 4.48 -6.96
C LEU A 195 -15.79 5.13 -8.26
N SER A 196 -15.72 6.46 -8.24
CA SER A 196 -15.18 7.22 -9.37
C SER A 196 -13.67 7.01 -9.48
N ILE A 197 -13.22 6.64 -10.67
CA ILE A 197 -11.81 6.58 -11.06
C ILE A 197 -11.66 7.50 -12.27
N GLU A 198 -10.63 8.32 -12.27
CA GLU A 198 -10.36 9.21 -13.40
C GLU A 198 -10.13 8.40 -14.69
N LYS A 199 -10.74 8.84 -15.80
CA LYS A 199 -10.72 8.10 -17.08
C LYS A 199 -9.31 7.74 -17.57
N ASN A 200 -8.33 8.59 -17.31
CA ASN A 200 -6.96 8.42 -17.78
C ASN A 200 -6.06 7.70 -16.74
N THR A 201 -6.63 7.18 -15.65
CA THR A 201 -5.87 6.40 -14.68
C THR A 201 -5.46 5.07 -15.33
N ILE A 202 -4.16 4.80 -15.34
CA ILE A 202 -3.60 3.51 -15.75
C ILE A 202 -3.16 2.78 -14.49
N VAL A 203 -3.45 1.47 -14.43
CA VAL A 203 -2.99 0.57 -13.36
C VAL A 203 -2.11 -0.52 -13.95
N ASP A 204 -1.00 -0.83 -13.27
CA ASP A 204 -0.04 -1.84 -13.74
C ASP A 204 -0.33 -3.21 -13.14
N ALA A 205 -0.77 -3.25 -11.88
CA ALA A 205 -1.03 -4.50 -11.19
C ALA A 205 -2.35 -4.42 -10.41
N VAL A 206 -3.13 -5.50 -10.46
CA VAL A 206 -4.41 -5.60 -9.75
C VAL A 206 -4.52 -6.95 -9.07
N PHE A 207 -4.79 -6.95 -7.77
CA PHE A 207 -5.19 -8.12 -7.02
C PHE A 207 -6.69 -8.08 -6.76
N ILE A 208 -7.39 -9.20 -6.98
CA ILE A 208 -8.82 -9.34 -6.68
C ILE A 208 -8.95 -10.38 -5.56
N GLY A 209 -9.12 -9.92 -4.32
CA GLY A 209 -9.28 -10.78 -3.14
C GLY A 209 -10.74 -11.10 -2.81
N GLY A 210 -11.68 -10.29 -3.29
CA GLY A 210 -13.11 -10.49 -3.08
C GLY A 210 -13.94 -9.77 -4.12
N HIS A 211 -14.97 -10.43 -4.65
CA HIS A 211 -15.77 -9.91 -5.77
C HIS A 211 -17.27 -9.77 -5.50
N GLY A 212 -17.79 -10.34 -4.40
CA GLY A 212 -19.21 -10.22 -4.00
C GLY A 212 -20.18 -10.63 -5.11
N GLY A 213 -19.86 -11.64 -5.92
CA GLY A 213 -20.67 -12.09 -7.05
C GLY A 213 -20.57 -11.22 -8.32
N LYS A 214 -19.69 -10.19 -8.35
CA LYS A 214 -19.57 -9.21 -9.43
C LYS A 214 -18.24 -9.28 -10.18
N LEU A 215 -17.66 -10.48 -10.30
CA LEU A 215 -16.32 -10.67 -10.86
C LEU A 215 -16.20 -10.14 -12.30
N LYS A 216 -17.18 -10.45 -13.18
CA LYS A 216 -17.16 -10.01 -14.59
C LYS A 216 -17.18 -8.48 -14.70
N GLU A 217 -18.03 -7.82 -13.93
CA GLU A 217 -18.12 -6.34 -13.91
C GLU A 217 -16.85 -5.70 -13.37
N ILE A 218 -16.24 -6.31 -12.33
CA ILE A 218 -14.96 -5.84 -11.77
C ILE A 218 -13.86 -5.96 -12.84
N ILE A 219 -13.73 -7.10 -13.49
CA ILE A 219 -12.70 -7.32 -14.54
C ILE A 219 -12.92 -6.36 -15.70
N ARG A 220 -14.17 -6.13 -16.14
CA ARG A 220 -14.47 -5.15 -17.19
C ARG A 220 -14.00 -3.76 -16.82
N LYS A 221 -14.29 -3.30 -15.59
CA LYS A 221 -13.84 -2.00 -15.09
C LYS A 221 -12.32 -1.94 -14.99
N VAL A 222 -11.68 -2.98 -14.47
CA VAL A 222 -10.21 -3.08 -14.39
C VAL A 222 -9.59 -3.03 -15.78
N ALA A 223 -10.10 -3.80 -16.75
CA ALA A 223 -9.58 -3.87 -18.10
C ALA A 223 -9.57 -2.51 -18.83
N SER A 224 -10.50 -1.61 -18.51
CA SER A 224 -10.52 -0.26 -19.06
C SER A 224 -9.41 0.66 -18.51
N HIS A 225 -8.74 0.27 -17.44
CA HIS A 225 -7.65 1.01 -16.81
C HIS A 225 -6.32 0.25 -16.83
N LEU A 226 -6.33 -1.03 -17.19
CA LEU A 226 -5.14 -1.88 -17.14
C LEU A 226 -4.11 -1.46 -18.20
N ASN A 227 -2.85 -1.36 -17.78
CA ASN A 227 -1.74 -1.14 -18.70
C ASN A 227 -1.69 -2.26 -19.74
N SER A 228 -1.79 -1.89 -21.03
CA SER A 228 -1.90 -2.87 -22.12
C SER A 228 -0.62 -3.66 -22.38
N LEU A 229 0.54 -3.12 -21.99
CA LEU A 229 1.86 -3.71 -22.27
C LEU A 229 2.34 -4.64 -21.15
N ASN A 230 2.18 -4.21 -19.89
CA ASN A 230 2.74 -4.91 -18.72
C ASN A 230 1.73 -5.10 -17.59
N GLY A 231 0.46 -4.74 -17.81
CA GLY A 231 -0.57 -4.86 -16.79
C GLY A 231 -0.90 -6.30 -16.42
N LYS A 232 -1.07 -6.57 -15.13
CA LYS A 232 -1.37 -7.90 -14.58
C LYS A 232 -2.57 -7.86 -13.64
N ILE A 233 -3.37 -8.93 -13.70
CA ILE A 233 -4.48 -9.18 -12.78
C ILE A 233 -4.26 -10.53 -12.15
N VAL A 234 -4.24 -10.60 -10.81
CA VAL A 234 -4.22 -11.86 -10.06
C VAL A 234 -5.51 -12.00 -9.27
N PHE A 235 -6.10 -13.18 -9.34
CA PHE A 235 -7.34 -13.55 -8.67
C PHE A 235 -7.21 -14.92 -8.00
N ASN A 236 -7.62 -15.01 -6.74
CA ASN A 236 -7.67 -16.25 -5.97
C ASN A 236 -9.07 -16.82 -5.96
N SER A 237 -9.26 -17.93 -6.66
CA SER A 237 -10.53 -18.64 -6.74
C SER A 237 -10.57 -19.81 -5.76
N VAL A 238 -11.68 -19.94 -5.06
CA VAL A 238 -11.97 -21.07 -4.15
C VAL A 238 -13.03 -22.01 -4.71
N SER A 239 -13.49 -21.80 -5.95
CA SER A 239 -14.47 -22.63 -6.63
C SER A 239 -14.23 -22.68 -8.15
N GLU A 240 -14.57 -23.80 -8.79
CA GLU A 240 -14.46 -23.91 -10.24
C GLU A 240 -15.37 -22.90 -10.98
N GLU A 241 -16.53 -22.58 -10.38
CA GLU A 241 -17.43 -21.57 -10.94
C GLU A 241 -16.76 -20.19 -11.05
N SER A 242 -16.10 -19.73 -9.98
CA SER A 242 -15.39 -18.44 -10.02
C SER A 242 -14.15 -18.48 -10.92
N SER A 243 -13.45 -19.60 -11.02
CA SER A 243 -12.36 -19.78 -11.99
C SER A 243 -12.87 -19.67 -13.42
N LYS A 244 -13.99 -20.31 -13.72
CA LYS A 244 -14.64 -20.22 -15.04
C LYS A 244 -15.08 -18.80 -15.37
N LEU A 245 -15.73 -18.11 -14.42
CA LEU A 245 -16.14 -16.71 -14.59
C LEU A 245 -14.93 -15.78 -14.86
N PHE A 246 -13.81 -16.03 -14.20
CA PHE A 246 -12.58 -15.25 -14.44
C PHE A 246 -12.07 -15.46 -15.86
N ARG A 247 -11.93 -16.72 -16.31
CA ARG A 247 -11.46 -17.04 -17.67
C ARG A 247 -12.35 -16.42 -18.75
N GLU A 248 -13.68 -16.51 -18.57
CA GLU A 248 -14.65 -15.89 -19.48
C GLU A 248 -14.49 -14.38 -19.53
N ALA A 249 -14.43 -13.72 -18.35
CA ALA A 249 -14.29 -12.26 -18.26
C ALA A 249 -12.97 -11.76 -18.85
N VAL A 250 -11.87 -12.49 -18.64
CA VAL A 250 -10.56 -12.21 -19.27
C VAL A 250 -10.69 -12.22 -20.79
N ALA A 251 -11.28 -13.27 -21.36
CA ALA A 251 -11.48 -13.40 -22.81
C ALA A 251 -12.42 -12.32 -23.37
N GLU A 252 -13.56 -12.07 -22.71
CA GLU A 252 -14.56 -11.06 -23.12
C GLU A 252 -13.97 -9.64 -23.18
N ASN A 253 -12.96 -9.35 -22.37
CA ASN A 253 -12.29 -8.03 -22.33
C ASN A 253 -10.98 -8.00 -23.14
N GLY A 254 -10.68 -9.05 -23.90
CA GLY A 254 -9.51 -9.15 -24.77
C GLY A 254 -8.19 -9.21 -24.00
N LEU A 255 -8.21 -9.61 -22.73
CA LEU A 255 -7.04 -9.91 -21.93
C LEU A 255 -6.56 -11.34 -22.23
N LYS A 256 -5.35 -11.69 -21.78
CA LYS A 256 -4.79 -13.04 -21.97
C LYS A 256 -4.67 -13.73 -20.61
N LEU A 257 -5.15 -14.97 -20.50
CA LEU A 257 -4.82 -15.81 -19.36
C LEU A 257 -3.33 -16.19 -19.46
N HIS A 258 -2.55 -15.80 -18.44
CA HIS A 258 -1.10 -16.01 -18.42
C HIS A 258 -0.72 -17.30 -17.68
N SER A 259 -1.28 -17.52 -16.51
CA SER A 259 -1.01 -18.72 -15.71
C SER A 259 -2.18 -19.09 -14.82
N GLU A 260 -2.21 -20.36 -14.44
CA GLU A 260 -3.16 -20.95 -13.51
C GLU A 260 -2.42 -21.93 -12.61
N ILE A 261 -2.49 -21.73 -11.29
CA ILE A 261 -1.76 -22.52 -10.32
C ILE A 261 -2.75 -23.05 -9.28
N ASN A 262 -2.80 -24.37 -9.10
CA ASN A 262 -3.63 -25.01 -8.08
C ASN A 262 -2.79 -25.33 -6.86
N ILE A 263 -3.23 -24.87 -5.69
CA ILE A 263 -2.51 -25.03 -4.42
C ILE A 263 -3.47 -25.49 -3.33
N THR A 264 -3.04 -26.46 -2.57
CA THR A 264 -3.71 -26.88 -1.32
C THR A 264 -2.77 -26.60 -0.15
N LEU A 265 -3.23 -25.84 0.82
CA LEU A 265 -2.50 -25.57 2.06
C LEU A 265 -3.11 -26.40 3.19
N ASP A 266 -2.33 -27.34 3.71
CA ASP A 266 -2.73 -28.23 4.81
C ASP A 266 -4.09 -28.92 4.51
N SER A 267 -5.05 -28.79 5.46
CA SER A 267 -6.41 -29.33 5.35
C SER A 267 -7.41 -28.34 4.72
N ASN A 268 -6.94 -27.21 4.15
CA ASN A 268 -7.83 -26.23 3.54
C ASN A 268 -8.29 -26.68 2.15
N ASN A 269 -9.39 -26.10 1.67
CA ASN A 269 -9.83 -26.31 0.30
C ASN A 269 -8.76 -25.82 -0.69
N PRO A 270 -8.64 -26.49 -1.87
CA PRO A 270 -7.77 -26.03 -2.92
C PRO A 270 -8.10 -24.59 -3.34
N ILE A 271 -7.07 -23.82 -3.65
CA ILE A 271 -7.18 -22.46 -4.19
C ILE A 271 -6.57 -22.50 -5.60
N THR A 272 -7.28 -21.97 -6.57
CA THR A 272 -6.76 -21.73 -7.92
C THR A 272 -6.35 -20.28 -8.03
N ILE A 273 -5.06 -20.03 -8.19
CA ILE A 273 -4.51 -18.69 -8.45
C ILE A 273 -4.49 -18.49 -9.96
N LEU A 274 -5.22 -17.50 -10.45
CA LEU A 274 -5.30 -17.17 -11.87
C LEU A 274 -4.61 -15.83 -12.11
N CYS A 275 -3.73 -15.78 -13.10
CA CYS A 275 -3.08 -14.56 -13.55
C CYS A 275 -3.48 -14.26 -14.99
N ALA A 276 -3.93 -13.03 -15.25
CA ALA A 276 -4.20 -12.51 -16.58
C ALA A 276 -3.32 -11.29 -16.87
N THR A 277 -3.06 -11.04 -18.13
CA THR A 277 -2.21 -9.95 -18.60
C THR A 277 -2.92 -9.06 -19.61
N GLY A 278 -2.39 -7.85 -19.81
CA GLY A 278 -2.85 -6.92 -20.84
C GLY A 278 -2.74 -7.52 -22.26
N LYS A 279 -3.45 -6.92 -23.20
CA LYS A 279 -3.55 -7.42 -24.61
C LYS A 279 -2.20 -7.58 -25.29
N ASN A 280 -1.29 -6.65 -25.05
CA ASN A 280 0.00 -6.51 -25.71
C ASN A 280 1.16 -6.91 -24.80
N TYR A 281 0.87 -7.71 -23.78
CA TYR A 281 1.90 -8.22 -22.88
C TYR A 281 2.95 -9.06 -23.64
N VAL A 282 4.25 -8.73 -23.47
CA VAL A 282 5.42 -9.34 -24.12
C VAL A 282 6.21 -10.16 -23.12
#